data_af27282932047f5e8677b26139be4cce
#
_entry.id   af27282932047f5e8677b26139be4cce
#
_cell.length_a   1.000
_cell.length_b   1.000
_cell.length_c   1.000
_cell.angle_alpha   90.00
_cell.angle_beta   90.00
_cell.angle_gamma   90.00
#
_symmetry.space_group_name_H-M   'P 1'
#
loop_
_entity.id
_entity.type
_entity.pdbx_description
1 polymer ?
#
loop_
_entity_poly.entity_id
_entity_poly.type
_entity_poly.pdbx_seq_one_letter_code
_entity_poly.pdbx_strand_id
1 'polypeptide(L)'
;SQLDYHDCHEAFDKKLKQYKKHGYLIPNHKMIKNEKQIEAIKRAAVVNNGLLDYIEEHIQIGMTTQDIDDMAVAYTSSHGGYSADLNYEGYPKSICTSVNDEVCHGIPGDYVLQDGDIINVDATTGVNGYFADASRMFMLGHVSEEAQRLVKVTKECLEEGMKAVKPWESTIADIGTAIEKHAHANGYSVVEEFCGHGIGKAMHEDPYVYHYTPKEKTVLIVPGMVFTIEPMINQGTRHIHLGTDNDWTVYTDDGKLSAQWEHTLLV
;
A
#
# COMPACT_ATOMS: atom_id res chain seq x y z
N SER A 1 -11.54 -30.13 15.25
CA SER A 1 -12.36 -30.23 16.47
C SER A 1 -12.18 -28.99 17.34
N GLN A 2 -13.11 -28.65 18.23
CA GLN A 2 -12.99 -27.48 19.13
C GLN A 2 -11.78 -27.58 20.08
N LEU A 3 -11.34 -28.78 20.41
CA LEU A 3 -10.16 -29.02 21.24
C LEU A 3 -8.86 -28.63 20.53
N ASP A 4 -8.70 -28.93 19.25
CA ASP A 4 -7.51 -28.56 18.47
C ASP A 4 -7.37 -27.05 18.30
N TYR A 5 -8.49 -26.33 18.25
CA TYR A 5 -8.50 -24.86 18.13
C TYR A 5 -8.02 -24.17 19.42
N HIS A 6 -8.46 -24.64 20.58
CA HIS A 6 -8.00 -24.10 21.88
C HIS A 6 -6.51 -24.38 22.12
N ASP A 7 -6.05 -25.58 21.84
CA ASP A 7 -4.64 -25.96 22.01
C ASP A 7 -3.71 -25.14 21.11
N CYS A 8 -4.13 -24.83 19.88
CA CYS A 8 -3.38 -23.98 18.96
C CYS A 8 -3.29 -22.53 19.47
N HIS A 9 -4.37 -21.97 20.02
CA HIS A 9 -4.36 -20.62 20.58
C HIS A 9 -3.49 -20.51 21.83
N GLU A 10 -3.56 -21.46 22.72
CA GLU A 10 -2.71 -21.50 23.92
C GLU A 10 -1.22 -21.60 23.56
N ALA A 11 -0.88 -22.43 22.58
CA ALA A 11 0.49 -22.57 22.08
C ALA A 11 1.00 -21.27 21.45
N PHE A 12 0.16 -20.59 20.68
CA PHE A 12 0.47 -19.32 20.06
C PHE A 12 0.72 -18.23 21.12
N ASP A 13 -0.18 -18.07 22.07
CA ASP A 13 -0.05 -17.10 23.15
C ASP A 13 1.18 -17.36 24.03
N LYS A 14 1.46 -18.63 24.32
CA LYS A 14 2.66 -19.03 25.03
C LYS A 14 3.94 -18.66 24.29
N LYS A 15 3.94 -18.85 22.98
CA LYS A 15 5.08 -18.46 22.13
C LYS A 15 5.27 -16.95 22.12
N LEU A 16 4.21 -16.15 22.00
CA LEU A 16 4.27 -14.67 22.10
C LEU A 16 4.88 -14.24 23.43
N LYS A 17 4.43 -14.83 24.55
CA LYS A 17 4.97 -14.50 25.88
C LYS A 17 6.46 -14.83 26.01
N GLN A 18 6.93 -15.90 25.35
CA GLN A 18 8.37 -16.23 25.33
C GLN A 18 9.17 -15.16 24.59
N TYR A 19 8.72 -14.70 23.42
CA TYR A 19 9.38 -13.62 22.68
C TYR A 19 9.40 -12.32 23.46
N LYS A 20 8.30 -11.98 24.14
CA LYS A 20 8.24 -10.82 25.03
C LYS A 20 9.29 -10.88 26.15
N LYS A 21 9.46 -12.05 26.77
CA LYS A 21 10.49 -12.27 27.80
C LYS A 21 11.92 -12.10 27.25
N HIS A 22 12.12 -12.39 25.95
CA HIS A 22 13.41 -12.17 25.28
C HIS A 22 13.58 -10.74 24.74
N GLY A 23 12.69 -9.82 25.10
CA GLY A 23 12.82 -8.42 24.80
C GLY A 23 12.19 -7.96 23.48
N TYR A 24 11.46 -8.80 22.77
CA TYR A 24 10.70 -8.38 21.59
C TYR A 24 9.45 -7.59 21.96
N LEU A 25 9.13 -6.57 21.15
CA LEU A 25 7.78 -6.02 21.14
C LEU A 25 6.88 -7.03 20.42
N ILE A 26 5.80 -7.42 21.06
CA ILE A 26 4.86 -8.36 20.46
C ILE A 26 3.60 -7.62 19.97
N PRO A 27 2.96 -8.08 18.87
CA PRO A 27 1.70 -7.50 18.44
C PRO A 27 0.59 -7.76 19.46
N ASN A 28 -0.38 -6.84 19.53
CA ASN A 28 -1.59 -7.06 20.31
C ASN A 28 -2.59 -7.92 19.54
N HIS A 29 -3.63 -8.39 20.21
CA HIS A 29 -4.63 -9.29 19.61
C HIS A 29 -5.40 -8.65 18.44
N LYS A 30 -5.55 -7.32 18.40
CA LYS A 30 -6.22 -6.62 17.29
C LYS A 30 -5.42 -6.68 15.99
N MET A 31 -4.11 -6.79 16.09
CA MET A 31 -3.22 -6.93 14.93
C MET A 31 -3.28 -8.33 14.33
N ILE A 32 -3.77 -9.32 15.06
CA ILE A 32 -3.81 -10.73 14.65
C ILE A 32 -5.23 -11.09 14.26
N LYS A 33 -5.46 -11.39 13.00
CA LYS A 33 -6.78 -11.67 12.44
C LYS A 33 -7.12 -13.17 12.59
N ASN A 34 -8.38 -13.45 12.88
CA ASN A 34 -8.90 -14.82 12.85
C ASN A 34 -9.32 -15.21 11.43
N GLU A 35 -9.67 -16.47 11.22
CA GLU A 35 -10.04 -17.00 9.90
C GLU A 35 -11.21 -16.24 9.25
N LYS A 36 -12.24 -15.89 10.03
CA LYS A 36 -13.40 -15.14 9.52
C LYS A 36 -13.02 -13.75 9.03
N GLN A 37 -12.16 -13.07 9.78
CA GLN A 37 -11.64 -11.74 9.41
C GLN A 37 -10.77 -11.83 8.16
N ILE A 38 -9.90 -12.83 8.08
CA ILE A 38 -9.03 -13.08 6.92
C ILE A 38 -9.88 -13.33 5.67
N GLU A 39 -10.89 -14.19 5.75
CA GLU A 39 -11.78 -14.45 4.61
C GLU A 39 -12.57 -13.21 4.18
N ALA A 40 -12.98 -12.37 5.14
CA ALA A 40 -13.65 -11.11 4.84
C ALA A 40 -12.70 -10.11 4.13
N ILE A 41 -11.45 -10.02 4.56
CA ILE A 41 -10.42 -9.19 3.91
C ILE A 41 -10.12 -9.72 2.50
N LYS A 42 -10.01 -11.02 2.33
CA LYS A 42 -9.81 -11.65 1.01
C LYS A 42 -10.93 -11.32 0.03
N ARG A 43 -12.19 -11.28 0.48
CA ARG A 43 -13.31 -10.87 -0.37
C ARG A 43 -13.14 -9.42 -0.85
N ALA A 44 -12.74 -8.52 0.03
CA ALA A 44 -12.43 -7.14 -0.35
C ALA A 44 -11.24 -7.08 -1.33
N ALA A 45 -10.21 -7.88 -1.10
CA ALA A 45 -9.02 -7.96 -1.96
C ALA A 45 -9.36 -8.46 -3.37
N VAL A 46 -10.24 -9.44 -3.51
CA VAL A 46 -10.69 -9.92 -4.83
C VAL A 46 -11.33 -8.81 -5.65
N VAL A 47 -12.21 -8.01 -5.03
CA VAL A 47 -12.84 -6.88 -5.72
C VAL A 47 -11.81 -5.81 -6.04
N ASN A 48 -10.94 -5.45 -5.09
CA ASN A 48 -9.94 -4.42 -5.28
C ASN A 48 -8.90 -4.77 -6.36
N ASN A 49 -8.40 -6.00 -6.35
CA ASN A 49 -7.48 -6.48 -7.38
C ASN A 49 -8.16 -6.57 -8.75
N GLY A 50 -9.39 -7.03 -8.80
CA GLY A 50 -10.19 -7.05 -10.02
C GLY A 50 -10.41 -5.66 -10.61
N LEU A 51 -10.63 -4.67 -9.76
CA LEU A 51 -10.70 -3.26 -10.15
C LEU A 51 -9.40 -2.80 -10.83
N LEU A 52 -8.26 -3.07 -10.21
CA LEU A 52 -6.95 -2.68 -10.78
C LEU A 52 -6.65 -3.44 -12.07
N ASP A 53 -7.04 -4.70 -12.19
CA ASP A 53 -6.95 -5.47 -13.45
C ASP A 53 -7.81 -4.83 -14.55
N TYR A 54 -9.03 -4.42 -14.20
CA TYR A 54 -9.94 -3.74 -15.13
C TYR A 54 -9.37 -2.40 -15.61
N ILE A 55 -8.79 -1.61 -14.71
CA ILE A 55 -8.12 -0.35 -15.07
C ILE A 55 -6.93 -0.63 -15.99
N GLU A 56 -6.12 -1.65 -15.71
CA GLU A 56 -4.98 -2.03 -16.55
C GLU A 56 -5.39 -2.35 -17.98
N GLU A 57 -6.52 -3.02 -18.18
CA GLU A 57 -7.05 -3.37 -19.49
C GLU A 57 -7.60 -2.17 -20.27
N HIS A 58 -8.01 -1.10 -19.60
CA HIS A 58 -8.75 0.01 -20.21
C HIS A 58 -8.03 1.35 -20.20
N ILE A 59 -7.02 1.53 -19.34
CA ILE A 59 -6.29 2.79 -19.26
C ILE A 59 -5.54 3.08 -20.55
N GLN A 60 -5.68 4.32 -21.05
CA GLN A 60 -5.02 4.72 -22.30
C GLN A 60 -4.80 6.23 -22.34
N ILE A 61 -3.88 6.65 -23.19
CA ILE A 61 -3.63 8.05 -23.51
C ILE A 61 -4.92 8.72 -23.99
N GLY A 62 -5.17 9.94 -23.55
CA GLY A 62 -6.36 10.72 -23.89
C GLY A 62 -7.51 10.59 -22.89
N MET A 63 -7.47 9.61 -22.00
CA MET A 63 -8.37 9.55 -20.86
C MET A 63 -8.01 10.62 -19.84
N THR A 64 -9.03 11.12 -19.12
CA THR A 64 -8.80 11.94 -17.94
C THR A 64 -8.61 11.05 -16.70
N THR A 65 -7.99 11.58 -15.65
CA THR A 65 -7.94 10.86 -14.37
C THR A 65 -9.35 10.68 -13.77
N GLN A 66 -10.28 11.57 -14.09
CA GLN A 66 -11.70 11.39 -13.73
C GLN A 66 -12.31 10.18 -14.43
N ASP A 67 -11.98 9.90 -15.68
CA ASP A 67 -12.45 8.69 -16.37
C ASP A 67 -12.04 7.42 -15.63
N ILE A 68 -10.83 7.41 -15.05
CA ILE A 68 -10.34 6.28 -14.25
C ILE A 68 -11.16 6.15 -12.96
N ASP A 69 -11.45 7.26 -12.30
CA ASP A 69 -12.30 7.25 -11.09
C ASP A 69 -13.72 6.75 -11.41
N ASP A 70 -14.29 7.17 -12.53
CA ASP A 70 -15.60 6.71 -12.98
C ASP A 70 -15.61 5.20 -13.25
N MET A 71 -14.56 4.66 -13.86
CA MET A 71 -14.39 3.22 -14.03
C MET A 71 -14.31 2.49 -12.68
N ALA A 72 -13.61 3.07 -11.72
CA ALA A 72 -13.47 2.50 -10.39
C ALA A 72 -14.80 2.43 -9.66
N VAL A 73 -15.60 3.48 -9.71
CA VAL A 73 -16.95 3.52 -9.12
C VAL A 73 -17.84 2.45 -9.73
N ALA A 74 -17.88 2.37 -11.06
CA ALA A 74 -18.74 1.43 -11.77
C ALA A 74 -18.35 -0.03 -11.50
N TYR A 75 -17.05 -0.34 -11.56
CA TYR A 75 -16.57 -1.69 -11.29
C TYR A 75 -16.84 -2.13 -9.85
N THR A 76 -16.45 -1.31 -8.90
CA THR A 76 -16.56 -1.64 -7.48
C THR A 76 -18.00 -1.87 -7.06
N SER A 77 -18.92 -0.99 -7.47
CA SER A 77 -20.35 -1.12 -7.13
C SER A 77 -20.99 -2.34 -7.79
N SER A 78 -20.60 -2.67 -9.03
CA SER A 78 -21.13 -3.85 -9.74
C SER A 78 -20.61 -5.18 -9.19
N HIS A 79 -19.54 -5.15 -8.40
CA HIS A 79 -18.94 -6.34 -7.78
C HIS A 79 -19.18 -6.42 -6.27
N GLY A 80 -20.16 -5.68 -5.75
CA GLY A 80 -20.60 -5.77 -4.35
C GLY A 80 -19.68 -5.07 -3.35
N GLY A 81 -18.80 -4.21 -3.82
CA GLY A 81 -17.90 -3.41 -2.98
C GLY A 81 -18.26 -1.93 -3.00
N TYR A 82 -17.52 -1.18 -2.22
CA TYR A 82 -17.58 0.27 -2.18
C TYR A 82 -16.19 0.86 -1.98
N SER A 83 -15.97 2.11 -2.42
CA SER A 83 -14.72 2.81 -2.18
C SER A 83 -14.60 3.19 -0.70
N ALA A 84 -13.48 2.83 -0.07
CA ALA A 84 -13.14 3.30 1.25
C ALA A 84 -12.57 4.72 1.24
N ASP A 85 -12.00 5.16 0.13
CA ASP A 85 -11.40 6.49 -0.01
C ASP A 85 -12.42 7.61 -0.03
N LEU A 86 -13.57 7.37 -0.67
CA LEU A 86 -14.61 8.39 -0.84
C LEU A 86 -15.13 8.87 0.51
N ASN A 87 -15.02 10.18 0.74
CA ASN A 87 -15.38 10.87 1.98
C ASN A 87 -14.52 10.52 3.21
N TYR A 88 -13.49 9.70 3.05
CA TYR A 88 -12.55 9.45 4.14
C TYR A 88 -11.78 10.74 4.45
N GLU A 89 -11.97 11.24 5.67
CA GLU A 89 -11.41 12.54 6.11
C GLU A 89 -11.68 13.69 5.13
N GLY A 90 -12.80 13.63 4.40
CA GLY A 90 -13.18 14.62 3.42
C GLY A 90 -12.60 14.42 2.01
N TYR A 91 -11.94 13.31 1.73
CA TYR A 91 -11.41 13.02 0.40
C TYR A 91 -12.55 12.91 -0.64
N PRO A 92 -12.47 13.63 -1.79
CA PRO A 92 -13.67 13.84 -2.63
C PRO A 92 -13.89 12.79 -3.73
N LYS A 93 -12.99 11.83 -3.92
CA LYS A 93 -13.04 10.85 -5.01
C LYS A 93 -12.93 9.41 -4.50
N SER A 94 -13.08 8.45 -5.41
CA SER A 94 -13.12 7.03 -5.06
C SER A 94 -11.77 6.33 -5.09
N ILE A 95 -10.79 6.91 -5.77
CA ILE A 95 -9.41 6.44 -5.86
C ILE A 95 -8.46 7.63 -5.84
N CYS A 96 -7.16 7.36 -5.68
CA CYS A 96 -6.12 8.35 -5.91
C CYS A 96 -5.42 8.06 -7.25
N THR A 97 -5.14 9.12 -8.02
CA THR A 97 -4.41 9.07 -9.28
C THR A 97 -3.25 10.04 -9.22
N SER A 98 -2.03 9.53 -9.08
CA SER A 98 -0.83 10.36 -8.91
C SER A 98 0.08 10.23 -10.13
N VAL A 99 0.25 11.33 -10.86
CA VAL A 99 0.93 11.38 -12.16
C VAL A 99 2.31 12.02 -12.03
N ASN A 100 3.34 11.38 -12.56
CA ASN A 100 4.73 11.87 -12.67
C ASN A 100 5.35 12.32 -11.33
N ASP A 101 5.40 13.61 -11.04
CA ASP A 101 5.97 14.19 -9.81
C ASP A 101 4.98 14.22 -8.63
N GLU A 102 3.76 13.80 -8.84
CA GLU A 102 2.81 13.57 -7.75
C GLU A 102 3.19 12.30 -6.99
N VAL A 103 3.49 12.44 -5.71
CA VAL A 103 3.94 11.33 -4.85
C VAL A 103 2.77 10.44 -4.45
N CYS A 104 1.68 11.07 -4.00
CA CYS A 104 0.47 10.39 -3.57
C CYS A 104 -0.71 11.37 -3.48
N HIS A 105 -1.89 10.81 -3.26
CA HIS A 105 -3.15 11.52 -3.04
C HIS A 105 -3.53 12.48 -4.18
N GLY A 106 -3.09 12.20 -5.40
CA GLY A 106 -3.57 12.91 -6.59
C GLY A 106 -5.07 12.73 -6.73
N ILE A 107 -5.81 13.85 -6.83
CA ILE A 107 -7.27 13.81 -6.94
C ILE A 107 -7.66 13.64 -8.41
N PRO A 108 -8.43 12.61 -8.78
CA PRO A 108 -8.99 12.47 -10.12
C PRO A 108 -9.72 13.73 -10.58
N GLY A 109 -9.43 14.17 -11.80
CA GLY A 109 -9.98 15.41 -12.37
C GLY A 109 -9.75 15.51 -13.87
N ASP A 110 -9.58 16.74 -14.35
CA ASP A 110 -9.53 17.07 -15.79
C ASP A 110 -8.19 16.78 -16.46
N TYR A 111 -7.20 16.31 -15.71
CA TYR A 111 -5.89 15.98 -16.30
C TYR A 111 -6.03 14.89 -17.35
N VAL A 112 -5.61 15.17 -18.56
CA VAL A 112 -5.61 14.23 -19.69
C VAL A 112 -4.30 13.48 -19.74
N LEU A 113 -4.35 12.15 -19.66
CA LEU A 113 -3.18 11.28 -19.73
C LEU A 113 -2.48 11.42 -21.07
N GLN A 114 -1.16 11.59 -21.05
CA GLN A 114 -0.32 11.88 -22.18
C GLN A 114 0.69 10.76 -22.45
N ASP A 115 1.19 10.74 -23.69
CA ASP A 115 2.30 9.87 -24.06
C ASP A 115 3.53 10.17 -23.18
N GLY A 116 4.06 9.14 -22.55
CA GLY A 116 5.21 9.26 -21.64
C GLY A 116 4.87 9.38 -20.17
N ASP A 117 3.60 9.55 -19.81
CA ASP A 117 3.19 9.62 -18.41
C ASP A 117 3.38 8.30 -17.67
N ILE A 118 3.77 8.41 -16.41
CA ILE A 118 3.63 7.33 -15.43
C ILE A 118 2.57 7.75 -14.41
N ILE A 119 1.72 6.84 -14.02
CA ILE A 119 0.63 7.10 -13.08
C ILE A 119 0.52 5.97 -12.05
N ASN A 120 0.40 6.35 -10.78
CA ASN A 120 -0.02 5.45 -9.72
C ASN A 120 -1.55 5.52 -9.58
N VAL A 121 -2.19 4.38 -9.59
CA VAL A 121 -3.61 4.25 -9.24
C VAL A 121 -3.70 3.47 -7.93
N ASP A 122 -4.20 4.13 -6.91
CA ASP A 122 -4.32 3.64 -5.55
C ASP A 122 -5.80 3.51 -5.18
N ALA A 123 -6.19 2.30 -4.81
CA ALA A 123 -7.58 1.97 -4.51
C ALA A 123 -7.70 1.16 -3.24
N THR A 124 -8.60 1.59 -2.36
CA THR A 124 -9.01 0.83 -1.18
C THR A 124 -10.49 0.48 -1.30
N THR A 125 -10.77 -0.81 -1.27
CA THR A 125 -12.14 -1.32 -1.41
C THR A 125 -12.64 -1.91 -0.10
N GLY A 126 -13.87 -1.58 0.25
CA GLY A 126 -14.62 -2.20 1.34
C GLY A 126 -15.65 -3.20 0.81
N VAL A 127 -15.78 -4.33 1.50
CA VAL A 127 -16.83 -5.34 1.29
C VAL A 127 -17.31 -5.81 2.65
N ASN A 128 -18.59 -5.62 2.93
CA ASN A 128 -19.20 -6.02 4.21
C ASN A 128 -18.42 -5.54 5.45
N GLY A 129 -17.87 -4.32 5.40
CA GLY A 129 -17.18 -3.70 6.53
C GLY A 129 -15.72 -4.13 6.73
N TYR A 130 -15.13 -4.84 5.78
CA TYR A 130 -13.71 -5.16 5.76
C TYR A 130 -13.04 -4.59 4.52
N PHE A 131 -11.75 -4.27 4.61
CA PHE A 131 -11.03 -3.48 3.62
C PHE A 131 -9.80 -4.22 3.09
N ALA A 132 -9.48 -3.94 1.83
CA ALA A 132 -8.20 -4.27 1.21
C ALA A 132 -7.71 -3.09 0.39
N ASP A 133 -6.41 -2.91 0.34
CA ASP A 133 -5.73 -1.76 -0.25
C ASP A 133 -4.62 -2.23 -1.20
N ALA A 134 -4.50 -1.59 -2.32
CA ALA A 134 -3.43 -1.85 -3.27
C ALA A 134 -3.23 -0.67 -4.22
N SER A 135 -2.04 -0.53 -4.76
CA SER A 135 -1.78 0.40 -5.85
C SER A 135 -0.85 -0.20 -6.91
N ARG A 136 -1.01 0.28 -8.12
CA ARG A 136 -0.17 -0.11 -9.27
C ARG A 136 0.29 1.11 -10.03
N MET A 137 1.46 0.96 -10.66
CA MET A 137 1.94 1.92 -11.64
C MET A 137 1.51 1.49 -13.05
N PHE A 138 1.14 2.48 -13.85
CA PHE A 138 0.88 2.30 -15.28
C PHE A 138 1.77 3.25 -16.07
N MET A 139 2.36 2.75 -17.14
CA MET A 139 3.21 3.49 -18.05
C MET A 139 2.48 3.68 -19.37
N LEU A 140 2.34 4.92 -19.81
CA LEU A 140 1.50 5.25 -20.97
C LEU A 140 2.36 5.59 -22.20
N GLY A 141 2.21 4.80 -23.26
CA GLY A 141 2.88 5.04 -24.52
C GLY A 141 4.40 4.92 -24.44
N HIS A 142 5.12 5.91 -24.98
CA HIS A 142 6.58 5.95 -25.05
C HIS A 142 7.15 6.58 -23.76
N VAL A 143 7.34 5.77 -22.75
CA VAL A 143 7.89 6.20 -21.45
C VAL A 143 9.42 6.15 -21.52
N SER A 144 10.08 7.17 -20.96
CA SER A 144 11.55 7.25 -20.91
C SER A 144 12.15 6.04 -20.18
N GLU A 145 13.38 5.68 -20.53
CA GLU A 145 14.11 4.59 -19.84
C GLU A 145 14.29 4.90 -18.34
N GLU A 146 14.52 6.17 -18.00
CA GLU A 146 14.63 6.61 -16.60
C GLU A 146 13.33 6.39 -15.80
N ALA A 147 12.19 6.72 -16.40
CA ALA A 147 10.89 6.51 -15.79
C ALA A 147 10.56 5.00 -15.67
N GLN A 148 10.83 4.22 -16.72
CA GLN A 148 10.67 2.77 -16.69
C GLN A 148 11.50 2.14 -15.57
N ARG A 149 12.74 2.58 -15.43
CA ARG A 149 13.64 2.08 -14.38
C ARG A 149 13.12 2.43 -12.98
N LEU A 150 12.62 3.63 -12.76
CA LEU A 150 12.02 4.03 -11.48
C LEU A 150 10.82 3.15 -11.13
N VAL A 151 9.91 2.94 -12.08
CA VAL A 151 8.73 2.08 -11.89
C VAL A 151 9.13 0.65 -11.54
N LYS A 152 10.10 0.09 -12.26
CA LYS A 152 10.63 -1.26 -12.02
C LYS A 152 11.28 -1.39 -10.65
N VAL A 153 12.19 -0.48 -10.31
CA VAL A 153 12.91 -0.52 -9.02
C VAL A 153 11.96 -0.31 -7.84
N THR A 154 10.93 0.51 -8.01
CA THR A 154 9.90 0.68 -6.97
C THR A 154 9.14 -0.61 -6.72
N LYS A 155 8.80 -1.36 -7.76
CA LYS A 155 8.20 -2.69 -7.62
C LYS A 155 9.13 -3.67 -6.92
N GLU A 156 10.41 -3.64 -7.28
CA GLU A 156 11.45 -4.45 -6.61
C GLU A 156 11.56 -4.07 -5.12
N CYS A 157 11.44 -2.79 -4.76
CA CYS A 157 11.41 -2.34 -3.37
C CYS A 157 10.25 -2.98 -2.59
N LEU A 158 9.05 -3.00 -3.18
CA LEU A 158 7.92 -3.71 -2.59
C LEU A 158 8.24 -5.20 -2.40
N GLU A 159 8.79 -5.85 -3.41
CA GLU A 159 9.15 -7.27 -3.37
C GLU A 159 10.22 -7.57 -2.32
N GLU A 160 11.25 -6.74 -2.20
CA GLU A 160 12.27 -6.86 -1.16
C GLU A 160 11.68 -6.68 0.25
N GLY A 161 10.76 -5.74 0.41
CA GLY A 161 10.00 -5.59 1.65
C GLY A 161 9.19 -6.83 2.00
N MET A 162 8.52 -7.42 1.01
CA MET A 162 7.76 -8.66 1.20
C MET A 162 8.65 -9.85 1.57
N LYS A 163 9.81 -9.98 0.94
CA LYS A 163 10.80 -11.05 1.27
C LYS A 163 11.35 -10.94 2.69
N ALA A 164 11.37 -9.72 3.26
CA ALA A 164 11.80 -9.50 4.63
C ALA A 164 10.77 -9.96 5.67
N VAL A 165 9.55 -10.27 5.26
CA VAL A 165 8.50 -10.79 6.13
C VAL A 165 8.74 -12.27 6.42
N LYS A 166 9.28 -12.54 7.61
CA LYS A 166 9.57 -13.90 8.09
C LYS A 166 8.90 -14.08 9.45
N PRO A 167 7.80 -14.86 9.51
CA PRO A 167 7.06 -15.04 10.76
C PRO A 167 7.96 -15.54 11.90
N TRP A 168 7.84 -14.92 13.07
CA TRP A 168 8.62 -15.23 14.28
C TRP A 168 10.12 -14.88 14.21
N GLU A 169 10.58 -14.32 13.13
CA GLU A 169 11.99 -13.93 12.94
C GLU A 169 12.14 -12.42 12.72
N SER A 170 11.31 -11.86 11.84
CA SER A 170 11.39 -10.43 11.47
C SER A 170 10.57 -9.55 12.40
N THR A 171 10.97 -8.30 12.49
CA THR A 171 10.14 -7.20 12.99
C THR A 171 9.72 -6.31 11.83
N ILE A 172 8.75 -5.41 12.07
CA ILE A 172 8.29 -4.47 11.05
C ILE A 172 9.44 -3.62 10.49
N ALA A 173 10.42 -3.26 11.32
CA ALA A 173 11.60 -2.50 10.90
C ALA A 173 12.40 -3.19 9.78
N ASP A 174 12.45 -4.51 9.75
CA ASP A 174 13.17 -5.27 8.73
C ASP A 174 12.63 -5.02 7.32
N ILE A 175 11.33 -4.78 7.19
CA ILE A 175 10.68 -4.41 5.93
C ILE A 175 11.26 -3.10 5.41
N GLY A 176 11.24 -2.06 6.24
CA GLY A 176 11.75 -0.74 5.88
C GLY A 176 13.24 -0.74 5.56
N THR A 177 14.02 -1.51 6.30
CA THR A 177 15.46 -1.67 6.06
C THR A 177 15.73 -2.29 4.68
N ALA A 178 15.01 -3.33 4.31
CA ALA A 178 15.14 -3.97 3.01
C ALA A 178 14.76 -3.04 1.84
N ILE A 179 13.69 -2.28 2.00
CA ILE A 179 13.22 -1.29 1.01
C ILE A 179 14.25 -0.18 0.82
N GLU A 180 14.69 0.44 1.91
CA GLU A 180 15.65 1.54 1.89
C GLU A 180 16.98 1.12 1.26
N LYS A 181 17.47 -0.05 1.61
CA LYS A 181 18.69 -0.63 1.04
C LYS A 181 18.60 -0.76 -0.47
N HIS A 182 17.50 -1.30 -0.98
CA HIS A 182 17.31 -1.50 -2.43
C HIS A 182 17.15 -0.17 -3.18
N ALA A 183 16.37 0.76 -2.64
CA ALA A 183 16.21 2.08 -3.22
C ALA A 183 17.54 2.83 -3.31
N HIS A 184 18.30 2.90 -2.22
CA HIS A 184 19.59 3.58 -2.16
C HIS A 184 20.64 2.93 -3.08
N ALA A 185 20.67 1.60 -3.16
CA ALA A 185 21.56 0.88 -4.08
C ALA A 185 21.31 1.22 -5.55
N ASN A 186 20.11 1.67 -5.88
CA ASN A 186 19.71 2.10 -7.22
C ASN A 186 19.77 3.63 -7.43
N GLY A 187 20.25 4.39 -6.44
CA GLY A 187 20.39 5.84 -6.51
C GLY A 187 19.10 6.62 -6.29
N TYR A 188 18.08 5.99 -5.72
CA TYR A 188 16.79 6.60 -5.41
C TYR A 188 16.65 6.90 -3.93
N SER A 189 15.64 7.67 -3.58
CA SER A 189 15.30 8.02 -2.21
C SER A 189 13.92 7.51 -1.80
N VAL A 190 13.74 7.32 -0.49
CA VAL A 190 12.49 6.82 0.09
C VAL A 190 11.77 7.93 0.82
N VAL A 191 10.50 8.13 0.51
CA VAL A 191 9.62 9.06 1.23
C VAL A 191 9.36 8.52 2.64
N GLU A 192 9.53 9.36 3.65
CA GLU A 192 9.43 8.96 5.06
C GLU A 192 8.13 9.39 5.74
N GLU A 193 7.43 10.39 5.19
CA GLU A 193 6.24 11.00 5.79
C GLU A 193 4.98 10.12 5.69
N PHE A 194 5.00 9.13 4.82
CA PHE A 194 3.93 8.15 4.67
C PHE A 194 4.43 6.74 4.93
N CYS A 195 3.54 5.89 5.38
CA CYS A 195 3.88 4.51 5.73
C CYS A 195 2.76 3.55 5.36
N GLY A 196 3.08 2.26 5.30
CA GLY A 196 2.10 1.19 5.27
C GLY A 196 1.43 1.05 6.64
N HIS A 197 0.41 0.25 6.70
CA HIS A 197 -0.45 0.16 7.88
C HIS A 197 -1.15 -1.19 7.97
N GLY A 198 -1.55 -1.57 9.18
CA GLY A 198 -2.52 -2.63 9.38
C GLY A 198 -3.84 -2.29 8.68
N ILE A 199 -4.59 -3.28 8.30
CA ILE A 199 -5.88 -3.13 7.63
C ILE A 199 -6.78 -4.32 7.95
N GLY A 200 -8.07 -4.10 7.96
CA GLY A 200 -9.04 -5.16 8.21
C GLY A 200 -10.42 -4.59 8.40
N LYS A 201 -10.84 -4.39 9.62
CA LYS A 201 -12.12 -3.79 9.96
C LYS A 201 -12.12 -2.26 9.84
N ALA A 202 -10.93 -1.66 9.85
CA ALA A 202 -10.71 -0.27 9.52
C ALA A 202 -9.74 -0.19 8.34
N MET A 203 -9.80 0.92 7.60
CA MET A 203 -8.92 1.19 6.46
C MET A 203 -7.46 1.33 6.91
N HIS A 204 -7.23 1.94 8.09
CA HIS A 204 -5.92 2.09 8.71
C HIS A 204 -5.97 1.57 10.15
N GLU A 205 -5.11 0.61 10.44
CA GLU A 205 -4.94 0.00 11.75
C GLU A 205 -3.44 -0.10 12.09
N ASP A 206 -3.12 -0.39 13.34
CA ASP A 206 -1.77 -0.79 13.72
C ASP A 206 -1.41 -2.17 13.12
N PRO A 207 -0.13 -2.42 12.81
CA PRO A 207 1.02 -1.54 13.03
C PRO A 207 1.24 -0.56 11.87
N TYR A 208 2.02 0.50 12.10
CA TYR A 208 2.61 1.28 11.02
C TYR A 208 3.78 0.50 10.40
N VAL A 209 3.86 0.53 9.07
CA VAL A 209 4.91 -0.18 8.32
C VAL A 209 5.78 0.86 7.60
N TYR A 210 6.94 1.13 8.16
CA TYR A 210 7.87 2.11 7.60
C TYR A 210 8.59 1.53 6.39
N HIS A 211 8.90 2.39 5.42
CA HIS A 211 9.64 2.02 4.20
C HIS A 211 11.12 2.39 4.28
N TYR A 212 11.56 2.78 5.44
CA TYR A 212 12.94 3.12 5.82
C TYR A 212 13.25 2.49 7.18
N THR A 213 14.52 2.49 7.58
CA THR A 213 14.90 1.97 8.90
C THR A 213 14.46 2.93 10.00
N PRO A 214 13.46 2.59 10.82
CA PRO A 214 13.01 3.45 11.90
C PRO A 214 14.03 3.45 13.05
N LYS A 215 14.03 4.52 13.85
CA LYS A 215 14.88 4.63 15.03
C LYS A 215 14.34 3.83 16.21
N GLU A 216 13.01 3.67 16.24
CA GLU A 216 12.31 3.01 17.33
C GLU A 216 12.18 1.51 17.08
N LYS A 217 12.03 0.78 18.16
CA LYS A 217 11.77 -0.66 18.13
C LYS A 217 10.36 -0.92 17.60
N THR A 218 10.22 -1.91 16.74
CA THR A 218 8.95 -2.29 16.11
C THR A 218 8.51 -3.69 16.52
N VAL A 219 7.25 -4.01 16.28
CA VAL A 219 6.67 -5.29 16.69
C VAL A 219 7.20 -6.46 15.85
N LEU A 220 7.29 -7.60 16.52
CA LEU A 220 7.56 -8.89 15.89
C LEU A 220 6.43 -9.23 14.90
N ILE A 221 6.80 -9.73 13.73
CA ILE A 221 5.85 -10.21 12.72
C ILE A 221 5.47 -11.65 13.05
N VAL A 222 4.17 -11.90 13.15
CA VAL A 222 3.64 -13.24 13.47
C VAL A 222 2.49 -13.59 12.53
N PRO A 223 2.18 -14.90 12.36
CA PRO A 223 1.06 -15.32 11.52
C PRO A 223 -0.28 -14.70 11.94
N GLY A 224 -1.11 -14.36 10.97
CA GLY A 224 -2.40 -13.72 11.18
C GLY A 224 -2.38 -12.21 11.10
N MET A 225 -1.22 -11.58 11.06
CA MET A 225 -1.11 -10.15 10.81
C MET A 225 -1.47 -9.84 9.36
N VAL A 226 -2.19 -8.73 9.17
CA VAL A 226 -2.52 -8.19 7.85
C VAL A 226 -2.14 -6.72 7.82
N PHE A 227 -1.29 -6.35 6.88
CA PHE A 227 -0.82 -4.97 6.72
C PHE A 227 -0.44 -4.68 5.28
N THR A 228 -0.33 -3.39 4.95
CA THR A 228 0.14 -2.95 3.64
C THR A 228 1.64 -2.69 3.64
N ILE A 229 2.26 -2.91 2.49
CA ILE A 229 3.59 -2.40 2.15
C ILE A 229 3.40 -1.57 0.89
N GLU A 230 3.81 -0.29 0.93
CA GLU A 230 3.46 0.68 -0.10
C GLU A 230 4.56 1.74 -0.34
N PRO A 231 5.79 1.31 -0.64
CA PRO A 231 6.90 2.24 -0.73
C PRO A 231 6.70 3.30 -1.81
N MET A 232 6.93 4.55 -1.44
CA MET A 232 7.00 5.71 -2.33
C MET A 232 8.47 6.02 -2.58
N ILE A 233 8.90 5.87 -3.81
CA ILE A 233 10.30 5.99 -4.23
C ILE A 233 10.44 7.18 -5.17
N ASN A 234 11.32 8.10 -4.81
CA ASN A 234 11.60 9.30 -5.57
C ASN A 234 12.89 9.16 -6.38
N GLN A 235 12.86 9.67 -7.60
CA GLN A 235 14.03 9.70 -8.48
C GLN A 235 15.14 10.61 -7.92
N GLY A 236 14.76 11.71 -7.30
CA GLY A 236 15.66 12.69 -6.72
C GLY A 236 15.62 12.73 -5.19
N THR A 237 15.37 13.90 -4.63
CA THR A 237 15.26 14.08 -3.18
C THR A 237 14.04 13.34 -2.60
N ARG A 238 14.16 12.89 -1.35
CA ARG A 238 13.03 12.33 -0.60
C ARG A 238 12.04 13.37 -0.11
N HIS A 239 12.41 14.65 -0.16
CA HIS A 239 11.60 15.73 0.36
C HIS A 239 10.39 16.01 -0.51
N ILE A 240 9.28 16.25 0.14
CA ILE A 240 7.96 16.40 -0.46
C ILE A 240 7.22 17.59 0.15
N HIS A 241 6.19 18.06 -0.54
CA HIS A 241 5.32 19.11 -0.04
C HIS A 241 3.89 18.92 -0.51
N LEU A 242 2.96 19.42 0.28
CA LEU A 242 1.56 19.50 -0.11
C LEU A 242 1.40 20.60 -1.16
N GLY A 243 0.72 20.30 -2.27
CA GLY A 243 0.41 21.28 -3.31
C GLY A 243 -0.51 22.38 -2.82
N THR A 244 -0.52 23.49 -3.54
CA THR A 244 -1.35 24.67 -3.21
C THR A 244 -2.71 24.67 -3.92
N ASP A 245 -2.93 23.77 -4.85
CA ASP A 245 -4.12 23.64 -5.68
C ASP A 245 -5.26 22.87 -5.00
N ASN A 246 -4.92 22.03 -4.03
CA ASN A 246 -5.89 21.32 -3.18
C ASN A 246 -5.22 20.89 -1.87
N ASP A 247 -5.98 20.33 -0.95
CA ASP A 247 -5.51 19.94 0.39
C ASP A 247 -4.95 18.51 0.46
N TRP A 248 -4.75 17.84 -0.68
CA TRP A 248 -4.45 16.41 -0.73
C TRP A 248 -3.19 16.05 -1.51
N THR A 249 -3.03 16.58 -2.71
CA THR A 249 -1.97 16.15 -3.63
C THR A 249 -0.59 16.52 -3.12
N VAL A 250 0.28 15.53 -3.01
CA VAL A 250 1.66 15.66 -2.53
C VAL A 250 2.61 15.58 -3.72
N TYR A 251 3.58 16.48 -3.77
CA TYR A 251 4.56 16.61 -4.86
C TYR A 251 5.99 16.42 -4.36
N THR A 252 6.88 15.95 -5.26
CA THR A 252 8.32 16.00 -5.00
C THR A 252 8.81 17.44 -4.97
N ASP A 253 9.73 17.76 -4.05
CA ASP A 253 10.26 19.13 -3.92
C ASP A 253 11.10 19.56 -5.12
N ASP A 254 11.74 18.62 -5.81
CA ASP A 254 12.62 18.89 -6.95
C ASP A 254 11.93 18.72 -8.32
N GLY A 255 10.65 18.42 -8.36
CA GLY A 255 9.88 18.19 -9.59
C GLY A 255 10.24 16.91 -10.34
N LYS A 256 11.11 16.08 -9.80
CA LYS A 256 11.46 14.79 -10.39
C LYS A 256 10.38 13.74 -10.15
N LEU A 257 10.49 12.60 -10.83
CA LEU A 257 9.47 11.55 -10.78
C LEU A 257 9.42 10.84 -9.44
N SER A 258 8.22 10.39 -9.09
CA SER A 258 7.94 9.50 -7.97
C SER A 258 7.13 8.30 -8.45
N ALA A 259 7.34 7.15 -7.84
CA ALA A 259 6.55 5.93 -8.12
C ALA A 259 6.19 5.24 -6.81
N GLN A 260 5.09 4.48 -6.85
CA GLN A 260 4.60 3.69 -5.71
C GLN A 260 3.96 2.40 -6.20
N TRP A 261 4.21 1.31 -5.48
CA TRP A 261 3.47 0.07 -5.61
C TRP A 261 3.02 -0.38 -4.23
N GLU A 262 1.83 -0.95 -4.15
CA GLU A 262 1.28 -1.38 -2.87
C GLU A 262 0.60 -2.73 -2.96
N HIS A 263 0.83 -3.55 -1.92
CA HIS A 263 0.05 -4.76 -1.64
C HIS A 263 -0.43 -4.79 -0.20
N THR A 264 -1.59 -5.38 0.01
CA THR A 264 -2.00 -5.89 1.32
C THR A 264 -1.49 -7.32 1.47
N LEU A 265 -0.80 -7.59 2.57
CA LEU A 265 -0.19 -8.90 2.87
C LEU A 265 -0.88 -9.55 4.05
N LEU A 266 -1.05 -10.87 3.94
CA LEU A 266 -1.35 -11.76 5.06
C LEU A 266 -0.07 -12.52 5.41
N VAL A 267 0.29 -12.44 6.68
CA VAL A 267 1.41 -13.22 7.24
C VAL A 267 0.99 -14.62 7.61
#